data_ab59ba7c3d8ad6098f62ade115f18ae7
#
_entry.id   ab59ba7c3d8ad6098f62ade115f18ae7
#
_cell.length_a   1.000
_cell.length_b   1.000
_cell.length_c   1.000
_cell.angle_alpha   90.00
_cell.angle_beta   90.00
_cell.angle_gamma   90.00
#
_symmetry.space_group_name_H-M   'P 1'
#
loop_
_entity.id
_entity.type
_entity.pdbx_description
1 polymer ?
#
loop_
_entity_poly.entity_id
_entity_poly.type
_entity_poly.pdbx_seq_one_letter_code
_entity_poly.pdbx_strand_id
1 'polypeptide(L)'
;MCISSKNNMNQNKKRASEELYNEFRNYFPFSTIDLLVIFGKKFLLSKRLNQPYKNMWHLPGGMIRKNEKLIDATKRIGIEELHTIPKIEKFFGTYESIHEFRHDIAHCFIVSIDIKKIDLENNTNLKLYSKIPQNIIPFQRSIIKDWIKESK
;
A
#
# COMPACT_ATOMS: atom_id res chain seq x y z
N MET A 1 27.09 3.40 -36.05
CA MET A 1 26.01 4.36 -35.78
C MET A 1 25.37 4.01 -34.46
N CYS A 2 25.75 4.66 -33.38
CA CYS A 2 25.07 4.51 -32.09
C CYS A 2 23.88 5.46 -32.06
N ILE A 3 22.69 4.91 -32.20
CA ILE A 3 21.46 5.68 -31.92
C ILE A 3 21.27 5.73 -30.41
N SER A 4 21.64 6.87 -29.85
CA SER A 4 21.35 7.22 -28.46
C SER A 4 19.84 7.35 -28.28
N SER A 5 19.19 6.30 -27.87
CA SER A 5 17.82 6.38 -27.37
C SER A 5 17.84 6.99 -25.97
N LYS A 6 17.85 8.31 -25.89
CA LYS A 6 17.41 9.01 -24.68
C LYS A 6 15.91 8.71 -24.52
N ASN A 7 15.60 7.60 -23.86
CA ASN A 7 14.26 7.32 -23.42
C ASN A 7 13.80 8.43 -22.46
N ASN A 8 12.88 9.23 -22.93
CA ASN A 8 12.10 10.17 -22.13
C ASN A 8 11.35 9.39 -21.05
N MET A 9 11.99 9.17 -19.89
CA MET A 9 11.38 8.56 -18.70
C MET A 9 10.42 9.50 -17.96
N ASN A 10 9.93 10.53 -18.64
CA ASN A 10 8.99 11.49 -18.08
C ASN A 10 7.61 11.41 -18.74
N GLN A 11 7.17 10.20 -19.09
CA GLN A 11 5.76 9.99 -19.40
C GLN A 11 4.99 10.08 -18.09
N ASN A 12 4.25 11.17 -17.92
CA ASN A 12 3.32 11.40 -16.83
C ASN A 12 2.59 10.11 -16.47
N LYS A 13 2.90 9.58 -15.28
CA LYS A 13 2.23 8.41 -14.69
C LYS A 13 0.82 8.85 -14.30
N LYS A 14 -0.06 9.05 -15.28
CA LYS A 14 -1.41 9.55 -15.10
C LYS A 14 -2.25 8.56 -14.30
N ARG A 15 -3.04 9.09 -13.38
CA ARG A 15 -4.18 8.35 -12.84
C ARG A 15 -5.22 8.16 -13.96
N ALA A 16 -5.82 6.97 -14.00
CA ALA A 16 -6.97 6.74 -14.86
C ALA A 16 -8.15 7.63 -14.43
N SER A 17 -9.01 8.01 -15.38
CA SER A 17 -10.30 8.60 -15.05
C SER A 17 -11.15 7.62 -14.22
N GLU A 18 -12.13 8.12 -13.49
CA GLU A 18 -13.04 7.28 -12.72
C GLU A 18 -13.79 6.28 -13.60
N GLU A 19 -14.21 6.71 -14.78
CA GLU A 19 -14.89 5.88 -15.78
C GLU A 19 -13.99 4.71 -16.21
N LEU A 20 -12.76 5.00 -16.64
CA LEU A 20 -11.78 3.98 -17.06
C LEU A 20 -11.42 3.05 -15.90
N TYR A 21 -11.30 3.57 -14.68
CA TYR A 21 -11.09 2.75 -13.49
C TYR A 21 -12.23 1.77 -13.25
N ASN A 22 -13.49 2.24 -13.36
CA ASN A 22 -14.67 1.43 -13.18
C ASN A 22 -14.80 0.36 -14.27
N GLU A 23 -14.47 0.68 -15.50
CA GLU A 23 -14.43 -0.28 -16.59
C GLU A 23 -13.36 -1.34 -16.36
N PHE A 24 -12.13 -0.94 -16.05
CA PHE A 24 -11.01 -1.85 -15.82
C PHE A 24 -11.29 -2.85 -14.70
N ARG A 25 -11.85 -2.41 -13.57
CA ARG A 25 -12.14 -3.28 -12.43
C ARG A 25 -13.14 -4.40 -12.72
N ASN A 26 -13.97 -4.25 -13.75
CA ASN A 26 -14.94 -5.27 -14.15
C ASN A 26 -14.29 -6.44 -14.90
N TYR A 27 -13.09 -6.24 -15.45
CA TYR A 27 -12.46 -7.23 -16.32
C TYR A 27 -11.08 -7.70 -15.83
N PHE A 28 -10.39 -6.91 -15.00
CA PHE A 28 -9.00 -7.19 -14.65
C PHE A 28 -8.73 -7.01 -13.16
N PRO A 29 -7.83 -7.84 -12.58
CA PRO A 29 -7.35 -7.59 -11.23
C PRO A 29 -6.43 -6.37 -11.22
N PHE A 30 -6.43 -5.67 -10.07
CA PHE A 30 -5.49 -4.60 -9.82
C PHE A 30 -4.22 -5.10 -9.14
N SER A 31 -3.07 -4.64 -9.59
CA SER A 31 -1.81 -4.83 -8.89
C SER A 31 -1.60 -3.68 -7.91
N THR A 32 -1.43 -4.01 -6.63
CA THR A 32 -1.32 -3.03 -5.53
C THR A 32 -0.08 -3.27 -4.68
N ILE A 33 0.32 -2.26 -3.93
CA ILE A 33 1.33 -2.33 -2.88
C ILE A 33 0.64 -2.12 -1.54
N ASP A 34 0.96 -2.96 -0.55
CA ASP A 34 0.64 -2.75 0.85
C ASP A 34 1.94 -2.56 1.65
N LEU A 35 1.98 -1.53 2.50
CA LEU A 35 3.13 -1.21 3.35
C LEU A 35 2.88 -1.73 4.76
N LEU A 36 3.61 -2.76 5.15
CA LEU A 36 3.66 -3.22 6.53
C LEU A 36 4.76 -2.43 7.27
N VAL A 37 4.33 -1.31 7.85
CA VAL A 37 5.22 -0.38 8.57
C VAL A 37 5.37 -0.82 10.00
N ILE A 38 6.59 -1.19 10.41
CA ILE A 38 6.86 -1.84 11.70
C ILE A 38 7.65 -0.92 12.63
N PHE A 39 7.23 -0.89 13.89
CA PHE A 39 7.91 -0.23 15.01
C PHE A 39 8.02 -1.21 16.19
N GLY A 40 9.11 -1.96 16.25
CA GLY A 40 9.28 -3.05 17.23
C GLY A 40 8.18 -4.11 17.07
N LYS A 41 7.32 -4.25 18.08
CA LYS A 41 6.18 -5.18 18.05
C LYS A 41 4.86 -4.53 17.60
N LYS A 42 4.91 -3.28 17.15
CA LYS A 42 3.75 -2.54 16.68
C LYS A 42 3.78 -2.35 15.17
N PHE A 43 2.63 -2.19 14.59
CA PHE A 43 2.46 -1.89 13.16
C PHE A 43 1.53 -0.70 12.97
N LEU A 44 1.75 0.05 11.90
CA LEU A 44 0.97 1.23 11.56
C LEU A 44 -0.20 0.86 10.67
N LEU A 45 -1.37 1.36 11.01
CA LEU A 45 -2.56 1.29 10.16
C LEU A 45 -3.07 2.70 9.83
N SER A 46 -3.66 2.79 8.66
CA SER A 46 -4.37 3.96 8.17
C SER A 46 -5.88 3.70 8.19
N LYS A 47 -6.67 4.73 8.45
CA LYS A 47 -8.13 4.63 8.37
C LYS A 47 -8.60 4.94 6.97
N ARG A 48 -9.43 4.08 6.41
CA ARG A 48 -9.99 4.26 5.08
C ARG A 48 -11.05 5.37 5.07
N LEU A 49 -10.88 6.33 4.20
CA LEU A 49 -11.78 7.49 4.10
C LEU A 49 -12.91 7.30 3.07
N ASN A 50 -12.73 6.37 2.12
CA ASN A 50 -13.64 6.14 1.00
C ASN A 50 -14.21 4.71 1.01
N GLN A 51 -15.34 4.54 0.34
CA GLN A 51 -15.91 3.22 0.04
C GLN A 51 -15.02 2.48 -0.99
N PRO A 52 -15.00 1.13 -1.00
CA PRO A 52 -15.56 0.23 0.02
C PRO A 52 -14.74 0.27 1.31
N TYR A 53 -15.32 -0.23 2.42
CA TYR A 53 -14.68 -0.32 3.73
C TYR A 53 -14.38 1.03 4.41
N LYS A 54 -15.15 2.07 4.14
CA LYS A 54 -15.03 3.36 4.83
C LYS A 54 -14.99 3.19 6.35
N ASN A 55 -14.09 3.90 7.02
CA ASN A 55 -13.82 3.86 8.46
C ASN A 55 -13.17 2.56 8.98
N MET A 56 -12.86 1.60 8.13
CA MET A 56 -12.06 0.45 8.52
C MET A 56 -10.56 0.78 8.49
N TRP A 57 -9.80 0.06 9.31
CA TRP A 57 -8.34 0.15 9.32
C TRP A 57 -7.74 -0.71 8.21
N HIS A 58 -6.66 -0.23 7.61
CA HIS A 58 -5.93 -0.94 6.57
C HIS A 58 -4.44 -0.60 6.61
N LEU A 59 -3.64 -1.43 5.97
CA LEU A 59 -2.24 -1.09 5.69
C LEU A 59 -2.19 0.10 4.71
N PRO A 60 -1.32 1.09 4.92
CA PRO A 60 -1.08 2.11 3.90
C PRO A 60 -0.74 1.43 2.59
N GLY A 61 -1.36 1.85 1.51
CA GLY A 61 -1.20 1.16 0.23
C GLY A 61 -1.80 1.91 -0.94
N GLY A 62 -1.61 1.36 -2.13
CA GLY A 62 -2.13 1.95 -3.36
C GLY A 62 -1.84 1.12 -4.59
N MET A 63 -2.44 1.51 -5.71
CA MET A 63 -2.24 0.85 -6.99
C MET A 63 -0.87 1.17 -7.59
N ILE A 64 -0.29 0.18 -8.26
CA ILE A 64 0.89 0.36 -9.10
C ILE A 64 0.44 1.06 -10.38
N ARG A 65 1.24 2.04 -10.84
CA ARG A 65 0.97 2.77 -12.07
C ARG A 65 1.67 2.10 -13.25
N LYS A 66 1.16 2.30 -14.45
CA LYS A 66 1.81 1.81 -15.67
C LYS A 66 3.27 2.26 -15.73
N ASN A 67 4.17 1.37 -16.10
CA ASN A 67 5.62 1.60 -16.21
C ASN A 67 6.30 1.98 -14.88
N GLU A 68 5.69 1.65 -13.75
CA GLU A 68 6.25 1.87 -12.42
C GLU A 68 6.80 0.56 -11.85
N LYS A 69 8.04 0.58 -11.39
CA LYS A 69 8.63 -0.57 -10.67
C LYS A 69 8.04 -0.69 -9.28
N LEU A 70 7.98 -1.91 -8.73
CA LEU A 70 7.44 -2.15 -7.38
C LEU A 70 8.12 -1.28 -6.31
N ILE A 71 9.45 -1.13 -6.39
CA ILE A 71 10.22 -0.31 -5.45
C ILE A 71 9.86 1.18 -5.57
N ASP A 72 9.66 1.67 -6.78
CA ASP A 72 9.27 3.07 -7.01
C ASP A 72 7.84 3.33 -6.53
N ALA A 73 6.92 2.38 -6.78
CA ALA A 73 5.57 2.40 -6.26
C ALA A 73 5.54 2.43 -4.72
N THR A 74 6.36 1.59 -4.09
CA THR A 74 6.49 1.52 -2.62
C THR A 74 6.92 2.87 -2.04
N LYS A 75 7.92 3.51 -2.63
CA LYS A 75 8.39 4.84 -2.20
C LYS A 75 7.33 5.92 -2.42
N ARG A 76 6.71 5.94 -3.60
CA ARG A 76 5.65 6.90 -3.92
C ARG A 76 4.47 6.79 -2.96
N ILE A 77 4.01 5.57 -2.70
CA ILE A 77 2.89 5.31 -1.77
C ILE A 77 3.26 5.76 -0.35
N GLY A 78 4.49 5.52 0.09
CA GLY A 78 4.97 6.05 1.37
C GLY A 78 4.88 7.57 1.45
N ILE A 79 5.24 8.28 0.38
CA ILE A 79 5.12 9.74 0.31
C ILE A 79 3.64 10.18 0.31
N GLU A 80 2.80 9.52 -0.50
CA GLU A 80 1.38 9.86 -0.63
C GLU A 80 0.59 9.60 0.64
N GLU A 81 0.83 8.46 1.31
CA GLU A 81 0.05 8.00 2.47
C GLU A 81 0.65 8.41 3.82
N LEU A 82 1.97 8.54 3.90
CA LEU A 82 2.70 8.74 5.16
C LEU A 82 3.57 10.00 5.17
N HIS A 83 3.58 10.76 4.07
CA HIS A 83 4.39 11.97 3.88
C HIS A 83 5.90 11.76 4.12
N THR A 84 6.39 10.54 3.94
CA THR A 84 7.79 10.20 4.09
C THR A 84 8.21 9.09 3.13
N ILE A 85 9.50 9.07 2.75
CA ILE A 85 10.06 7.98 1.94
C ILE A 85 10.36 6.80 2.88
N PRO A 86 9.71 5.64 2.70
CA PRO A 86 9.98 4.47 3.50
C PRO A 86 11.31 3.83 3.10
N LYS A 87 12.01 3.25 4.07
CA LYS A 87 13.10 2.33 3.83
C LYS A 87 12.51 0.93 3.65
N ILE A 88 12.75 0.32 2.50
CA ILE A 88 12.29 -1.05 2.21
C ILE A 88 13.22 -2.03 2.91
N GLU A 89 12.68 -2.82 3.85
CA GLU A 89 13.45 -3.83 4.56
C GLU A 89 13.42 -5.17 3.82
N LYS A 90 12.22 -5.63 3.42
CA LYS A 90 12.09 -6.83 2.58
C LYS A 90 10.74 -6.87 1.84
N PHE A 91 10.70 -7.61 0.74
CA PHE A 91 9.46 -8.10 0.18
C PHE A 91 8.89 -9.19 1.08
N PHE A 92 7.65 -9.03 1.54
CA PHE A 92 7.05 -9.94 2.50
C PHE A 92 6.26 -11.05 1.83
N GLY A 93 5.50 -10.72 0.80
CA GLY A 93 4.72 -11.69 0.04
C GLY A 93 3.68 -11.05 -0.87
N THR A 94 3.00 -11.90 -1.63
CA THR A 94 1.86 -11.51 -2.44
C THR A 94 0.60 -12.10 -1.84
N TYR A 95 -0.42 -11.27 -1.70
CA TYR A 95 -1.72 -11.62 -1.14
C TYR A 95 -2.82 -11.28 -2.12
N GLU A 96 -3.90 -12.03 -2.07
CA GLU A 96 -5.02 -11.87 -2.98
C GLU A 96 -6.27 -11.47 -2.20
N SER A 97 -7.02 -10.53 -2.77
CA SER A 97 -8.32 -10.10 -2.25
C SER A 97 -9.35 -10.11 -3.38
N ILE A 98 -10.31 -11.02 -3.26
CA ILE A 98 -11.44 -11.09 -4.18
C ILE A 98 -12.68 -10.68 -3.40
N HIS A 99 -13.33 -9.61 -3.84
CA HIS A 99 -14.58 -9.15 -3.26
C HIS A 99 -15.49 -8.54 -4.33
N GLU A 100 -16.73 -8.27 -3.97
CA GLU A 100 -17.78 -7.80 -4.88
C GLU A 100 -17.36 -6.62 -5.77
N PHE A 101 -16.55 -5.71 -5.22
CA PHE A 101 -16.20 -4.49 -5.93
C PHE A 101 -14.92 -4.60 -6.76
N ARG A 102 -14.01 -5.53 -6.42
CA ARG A 102 -12.69 -5.52 -7.00
C ARG A 102 -11.88 -6.78 -6.68
N HIS A 103 -11.00 -7.14 -7.58
CA HIS A 103 -9.96 -8.14 -7.36
C HIS A 103 -8.60 -7.45 -7.26
N ASP A 104 -7.91 -7.63 -6.13
CA ASP A 104 -6.57 -7.07 -5.89
C ASP A 104 -5.52 -8.18 -5.75
N ILE A 105 -4.38 -7.97 -6.38
CA ILE A 105 -3.16 -8.73 -6.15
C ILE A 105 -2.19 -7.79 -5.45
N ALA A 106 -2.06 -7.93 -4.13
CA ALA A 106 -1.31 -7.04 -3.27
C ALA A 106 0.10 -7.56 -3.02
N HIS A 107 1.09 -6.77 -3.39
CA HIS A 107 2.50 -7.00 -3.07
C HIS A 107 2.83 -6.29 -1.75
N CYS A 108 3.05 -7.06 -0.70
CA CYS A 108 3.34 -6.53 0.63
C CYS A 108 4.84 -6.35 0.84
N PHE A 109 5.25 -5.18 1.29
CA PHE A 109 6.61 -4.88 1.70
C PHE A 109 6.66 -4.51 3.18
N ILE A 110 7.60 -5.12 3.92
CA ILE A 110 7.96 -4.63 5.24
C ILE A 110 8.86 -3.41 5.05
N VAL A 111 8.46 -2.31 5.67
CA VAL A 111 9.16 -1.04 5.57
C VAL A 111 9.36 -0.43 6.96
N SER A 112 10.42 0.35 7.09
CA SER A 112 10.67 1.21 8.25
C SER A 112 10.61 2.68 7.83
N ILE A 113 10.19 3.51 8.76
CA ILE A 113 10.13 4.96 8.61
C ILE A 113 10.56 5.62 9.92
N ASP A 114 11.05 6.84 9.84
CA ASP A 114 11.32 7.63 11.03
C ASP A 114 9.97 8.09 11.64
N ILE A 115 9.66 7.59 12.83
CA ILE A 115 8.42 7.90 13.54
C ILE A 115 8.24 9.41 13.80
N LYS A 116 9.34 10.16 13.91
CA LYS A 116 9.30 11.60 14.11
C LYS A 116 8.76 12.38 12.90
N LYS A 117 8.72 11.73 11.73
CA LYS A 117 8.18 12.30 10.50
C LYS A 117 6.68 12.08 10.33
N ILE A 118 6.06 11.35 11.26
CA ILE A 118 4.62 11.08 11.23
C ILE A 118 3.96 11.77 12.41
N ASP A 119 2.96 12.60 12.12
CA ASP A 119 2.13 13.21 13.14
C ASP A 119 1.03 12.24 13.60
N LEU A 120 1.35 11.38 14.58
CA LEU A 120 0.38 10.45 15.16
C LEU A 120 -0.54 11.11 16.20
N GLU A 121 -0.18 12.27 16.72
CA GLU A 121 -0.95 12.96 17.75
C GLU A 121 -2.15 13.69 17.15
N ASN A 122 -1.94 14.39 16.03
CA ASN A 122 -2.98 15.18 15.39
C ASN A 122 -3.66 14.43 14.22
N ASN A 123 -3.01 13.41 13.66
CA ASN A 123 -3.59 12.63 12.57
C ASN A 123 -4.39 11.44 13.08
N THR A 124 -5.68 11.63 13.28
CA THR A 124 -6.61 10.58 13.73
C THR A 124 -6.80 9.42 12.74
N ASN A 125 -6.30 9.56 11.52
CA ASN A 125 -6.37 8.53 10.48
C ASN A 125 -5.15 7.62 10.43
N LEU A 126 -4.13 7.84 11.26
CA LEU A 126 -2.97 6.96 11.42
C LEU A 126 -2.88 6.50 12.86
N LYS A 127 -2.64 5.21 13.09
CA LYS A 127 -2.50 4.67 14.43
C LYS A 127 -1.59 3.45 14.48
N LEU A 128 -0.79 3.39 15.56
CA LEU A 128 0.01 2.22 15.89
C LEU A 128 -0.80 1.21 16.70
N TYR A 129 -0.73 -0.05 16.28
CA TYR A 129 -1.39 -1.16 16.92
C TYR A 129 -0.37 -2.23 17.36
N SER A 130 -0.57 -2.77 18.56
CA SER A 130 0.16 -3.97 19.05
C SER A 130 -0.67 -5.26 18.90
N LYS A 131 -1.95 -5.12 18.63
CA LYS A 131 -2.90 -6.21 18.37
C LYS A 131 -3.76 -5.86 17.16
N ILE A 132 -4.19 -6.86 16.41
CA ILE A 132 -5.03 -6.66 15.24
C ILE A 132 -6.40 -6.12 15.68
N PRO A 133 -6.83 -4.93 15.22
CA PRO A 133 -8.14 -4.39 15.55
C PRO A 133 -9.27 -5.21 14.91
N GLN A 134 -10.48 -5.16 15.50
CA GLN A 134 -11.62 -5.89 14.96
C GLN A 134 -12.06 -5.35 13.59
N ASN A 135 -12.04 -4.03 13.42
CA ASN A 135 -12.48 -3.34 12.22
C ASN A 135 -11.34 -3.12 11.19
N ILE A 136 -10.51 -4.13 10.98
CA ILE A 136 -9.52 -4.15 9.89
C ILE A 136 -10.10 -4.81 8.64
N ILE A 137 -9.68 -4.35 7.47
CA ILE A 137 -10.05 -4.98 6.19
C ILE A 137 -9.66 -6.46 6.21
N PRO A 138 -10.59 -7.40 5.88
CA PRO A 138 -10.41 -8.83 6.15
C PRO A 138 -9.14 -9.45 5.57
N PHE A 139 -8.80 -9.18 4.31
CA PHE A 139 -7.62 -9.81 3.69
C PHE A 139 -6.30 -9.33 4.29
N GLN A 140 -6.22 -8.07 4.73
CA GLN A 140 -5.03 -7.51 5.36
C GLN A 140 -4.80 -8.04 6.77
N ARG A 141 -5.86 -8.53 7.41
CA ARG A 141 -5.73 -9.29 8.67
C ARG A 141 -4.82 -10.50 8.52
N SER A 142 -4.90 -11.19 7.38
CA SER A 142 -4.04 -12.35 7.08
C SER A 142 -2.57 -11.97 6.95
N ILE A 143 -2.27 -10.85 6.29
CA ILE A 143 -0.91 -10.31 6.16
C ILE A 143 -0.28 -10.09 7.55
N ILE A 144 -1.00 -9.41 8.43
CA ILE A 144 -0.50 -9.10 9.78
C ILE A 144 -0.37 -10.37 10.63
N LYS A 145 -1.30 -11.33 10.50
CA LYS A 145 -1.19 -12.63 11.18
C LYS A 145 0.07 -13.39 10.78
N ASP A 146 0.40 -13.40 9.49
CA ASP A 146 1.58 -14.07 8.98
C ASP A 146 2.85 -13.38 9.49
N TRP A 147 2.89 -12.06 9.51
CA TRP A 147 4.00 -11.32 10.09
C TRP A 147 4.18 -11.61 11.61
N ILE A 148 3.10 -11.65 12.38
CA ILE A 148 3.17 -11.99 13.81
C ILE A 148 3.71 -13.40 14.02
N LYS A 149 3.39 -14.36 13.17
CA LYS A 149 3.92 -15.73 13.23
C LYS A 149 5.41 -15.79 12.93
N GLU A 150 5.87 -15.04 11.90
CA GLU A 150 7.29 -15.01 11.54
C GLU A 150 8.17 -14.25 12.56
N SER A 151 7.57 -13.38 13.36
CA SER A 151 8.26 -12.53 14.35
C SER A 151 8.41 -13.20 15.72
N LYS A 152 7.90 -14.43 15.88
CA LYS A 152 8.04 -15.24 17.10
C LYS A 152 9.26 -16.14 17.03
#